data_19988318de58bdcfa6f36055faff66be
#
_entry.id   19988318de58bdcfa6f36055faff66be
#
_cell.length_a   1.000
_cell.length_b   1.000
_cell.length_c   1.000
_cell.angle_alpha   90.00
_cell.angle_beta   90.00
_cell.angle_gamma   90.00
#
_symmetry.space_group_name_H-M   'P 1'
#
loop_
_entity.id
_entity.type
_entity.pdbx_description
1 polymer ?
#
loop_
_entity_poly.entity_id
_entity_poly.type
_entity_poly.pdbx_seq_one_letter_code
_entity_poly.pdbx_strand_id
1 'polypeptide(L)'
;SNHDGRYREHGEWVKPVWPTNLSLQGSPVTPYIYDDRCDAIDIAENLNEFFKMGREECERVGMLGHEFVVGEGDMASETMGEKFIEAIDGCFKNWKPRKRFDLWKV
;
A
#
# COMPACT_ATOMS: atom_id res chain seq x y z
N SER A 1 4.70 -4.89 -2.46
CA SER A 1 5.95 -4.13 -2.46
C SER A 1 5.74 -2.77 -1.82
N ASN A 2 6.77 -2.22 -1.21
CA ASN A 2 6.72 -0.85 -0.71
C ASN A 2 6.74 0.15 -1.89
N HIS A 3 6.32 1.39 -1.64
CA HIS A 3 6.38 2.48 -2.63
C HIS A 3 7.81 2.76 -3.16
N ASP A 4 8.85 2.30 -2.47
CA ASP A 4 10.26 2.38 -2.88
C ASP A 4 10.71 1.17 -3.73
N GLY A 5 9.79 0.28 -4.08
CA GLY A 5 10.04 -0.92 -4.87
C GLY A 5 10.75 -2.05 -4.13
N ARG A 6 10.97 -1.93 -2.83
CA ARG A 6 11.61 -2.98 -2.04
C ARG A 6 10.58 -4.00 -1.57
N TYR A 7 10.98 -5.27 -1.59
CA TYR A 7 10.21 -6.34 -0.97
C TYR A 7 10.26 -6.20 0.56
N ARG A 8 9.10 -6.34 1.19
CA ARG A 8 8.98 -6.39 2.64
C ARG A 8 8.18 -7.63 3.03
N GLU A 9 8.76 -8.46 3.87
CA GLU A 9 8.07 -9.58 4.45
C GLU A 9 7.19 -9.09 5.62
N HIS A 10 5.92 -9.45 5.58
CA HIS A 10 4.95 -9.04 6.60
C HIS A 10 4.68 -10.11 7.67
N GLY A 11 5.19 -11.32 7.49
CA GLY A 11 5.04 -12.42 8.43
C GLY A 11 4.02 -13.48 7.99
N GLU A 12 3.74 -14.42 8.90
CA GLU A 12 2.92 -15.62 8.64
C GLU A 12 1.45 -15.32 8.28
N TRP A 13 0.97 -14.16 8.65
CA TRP A 13 -0.41 -13.73 8.45
C TRP A 13 -0.72 -13.25 7.02
N VAL A 14 0.31 -13.12 6.17
CA VAL A 14 0.18 -12.69 4.77
C VAL A 14 0.66 -13.78 3.83
N LYS A 15 -0.16 -14.10 2.85
CA LYS A 15 0.22 -14.92 1.69
C LYS A 15 0.33 -14.01 0.47
N PRO A 16 1.53 -13.70 -0.01
CA PRO A 16 1.71 -12.81 -1.15
C PRO A 16 1.28 -13.51 -2.45
N VAL A 17 0.57 -12.78 -3.28
CA VAL A 17 0.30 -13.15 -4.67
C VAL A 17 1.13 -12.24 -5.55
N TRP A 18 2.07 -12.83 -6.28
CA TRP A 18 2.98 -12.08 -7.12
C TRP A 18 2.39 -11.83 -8.50
N PRO A 19 2.63 -10.66 -9.09
CA PRO A 19 2.27 -10.43 -10.49
C PRO A 19 3.00 -11.39 -11.43
N THR A 20 2.26 -12.01 -12.32
CA THR A 20 2.81 -12.90 -13.36
C THR A 20 3.08 -12.17 -14.65
N ASN A 21 2.32 -11.13 -14.94
CA ASN A 21 2.51 -10.28 -16.11
C ASN A 21 1.96 -8.87 -15.90
N LEU A 22 2.26 -7.99 -16.87
CA LEU A 22 1.72 -6.64 -16.96
C LEU A 22 0.74 -6.55 -18.12
N SER A 23 -0.37 -5.85 -17.92
CA SER A 23 -1.29 -5.52 -18.99
C SER A 23 -1.39 -4.01 -19.21
N LEU A 24 -1.43 -3.60 -20.46
CA LEU A 24 -1.64 -2.21 -20.84
C LEU A 24 -3.13 -1.85 -20.65
N GLN A 25 -3.40 -0.90 -19.76
CA GLN A 25 -4.76 -0.42 -19.46
C GLN A 25 -4.97 1.03 -19.87
N GLY A 26 -4.06 1.58 -20.68
CA GLY A 26 -4.09 2.97 -21.05
C GLY A 26 -5.34 3.38 -21.86
N SER A 27 -5.70 4.65 -21.73
CA SER A 27 -6.68 5.34 -22.56
C SER A 27 -5.99 6.32 -23.51
N PRO A 28 -6.69 6.91 -24.50
CA PRO A 28 -6.08 7.91 -25.39
C PRO A 28 -5.45 9.10 -24.65
N VAL A 29 -5.96 9.44 -23.46
CA VAL A 29 -5.44 10.53 -22.62
C VAL A 29 -4.23 10.10 -21.80
N THR A 30 -4.17 8.83 -21.42
CA THR A 30 -3.10 8.23 -20.60
C THR A 30 -2.68 6.88 -21.19
N PRO A 31 -1.94 6.87 -22.31
CA PRO A 31 -1.81 5.67 -23.15
C PRO A 31 -0.90 4.56 -22.58
N TYR A 32 -0.08 4.86 -21.60
CA TYR A 32 0.95 3.92 -21.11
C TYR A 32 0.80 3.57 -19.63
N ILE A 33 -0.43 3.31 -19.20
CA ILE A 33 -0.68 2.77 -17.84
C ILE A 33 -0.60 1.25 -17.93
N TYR A 34 0.26 0.68 -17.08
CA TYR A 34 0.42 -0.76 -16.95
C TYR A 34 -0.09 -1.19 -15.59
N ASP A 35 -0.96 -2.20 -15.59
CA ASP A 35 -1.45 -2.84 -14.38
C ASP A 35 -0.84 -4.23 -14.23
N ASP A 36 -0.45 -4.56 -13.01
CA ASP A 36 0.00 -5.88 -12.64
C ASP A 36 -1.17 -6.87 -12.67
N ARG A 37 -0.93 -8.05 -13.23
CA ARG A 37 -1.89 -9.16 -13.25
C ARG A 37 -1.36 -10.34 -12.48
N CYS A 38 -2.18 -10.86 -11.58
CA CYS A 38 -1.91 -12.09 -10.85
C CYS A 38 -2.62 -13.26 -11.51
N ASP A 39 -2.02 -14.45 -11.41
CA ASP A 39 -2.65 -15.67 -11.88
C ASP A 39 -3.74 -16.13 -10.87
N ALA A 40 -4.87 -16.58 -11.40
CA ALA A 40 -5.95 -17.11 -10.59
C ALA A 40 -5.56 -18.41 -9.87
N ILE A 41 -4.61 -19.16 -10.41
CA ILE A 41 -4.09 -20.40 -9.78
C ILE A 41 -3.33 -20.05 -8.51
N ASP A 42 -2.43 -19.06 -8.55
CA ASP A 42 -1.66 -18.63 -7.38
C ASP A 42 -2.57 -18.11 -6.25
N ILE A 43 -3.64 -17.39 -6.63
CA ILE A 43 -4.65 -16.93 -5.68
C ILE A 43 -5.38 -18.14 -5.06
N ALA A 44 -5.78 -19.10 -5.87
CA ALA A 44 -6.50 -20.29 -5.42
C ALA A 44 -5.62 -21.17 -4.50
N GLU A 45 -4.33 -21.31 -4.80
CA GLU A 45 -3.39 -22.05 -3.97
C GLU A 45 -3.24 -21.40 -2.59
N ASN A 46 -3.04 -20.09 -2.51
CA ASN A 46 -2.96 -19.35 -1.26
C ASN A 46 -4.24 -19.47 -0.42
N LEU A 47 -5.41 -19.37 -1.05
CA LEU A 47 -6.70 -19.58 -0.37
C LEU A 47 -6.85 -21.00 0.16
N ASN A 48 -6.41 -22.01 -0.61
CA ASN A 48 -6.44 -23.40 -0.20
C ASN A 48 -5.48 -23.68 0.97
N GLU A 49 -4.35 -23.01 1.04
CA GLU A 49 -3.45 -23.08 2.19
C GLU A 49 -4.14 -22.56 3.47
N PHE A 50 -4.78 -21.39 3.43
CA PHE A 50 -5.56 -20.88 4.55
C PHE A 50 -6.70 -21.83 4.95
N PHE A 51 -7.41 -22.38 3.98
CA PHE A 51 -8.46 -23.38 4.26
C PHE A 51 -7.92 -24.63 4.97
N LYS A 52 -6.75 -25.13 4.56
CA LYS A 52 -6.11 -26.30 5.17
C LYS A 52 -5.52 -26.03 6.56
N MET A 53 -5.19 -24.80 6.89
CA MET A 53 -4.71 -24.43 8.23
C MET A 53 -5.72 -24.76 9.33
N GLY A 54 -7.01 -24.68 9.00
CA GLY A 54 -8.08 -24.83 9.98
C GLY A 54 -8.33 -23.55 10.78
N ARG A 55 -9.44 -23.57 11.53
CA ARG A 55 -9.98 -22.39 12.18
C ARG A 55 -9.04 -21.79 13.23
N GLU A 56 -8.52 -22.62 14.12
CA GLU A 56 -7.68 -22.16 15.24
C GLU A 56 -6.41 -21.46 14.74
N GLU A 57 -5.76 -22.04 13.73
CA GLU A 57 -4.56 -21.45 13.17
C GLU A 57 -4.86 -20.18 12.36
N CYS A 58 -5.97 -20.13 11.65
CA CYS A 58 -6.42 -18.90 10.98
C CYS A 58 -6.73 -17.78 11.99
N GLU A 59 -7.35 -18.09 13.13
CA GLU A 59 -7.57 -17.12 14.19
C GLU A 59 -6.26 -16.62 14.79
N ARG A 60 -5.28 -17.50 15.03
CA ARG A 60 -3.95 -17.12 15.52
C ARG A 60 -3.23 -16.17 14.56
N VAL A 61 -3.10 -16.55 13.29
CA VAL A 61 -2.40 -15.71 12.30
C VAL A 61 -3.18 -14.43 12.00
N GLY A 62 -4.51 -14.46 12.05
CA GLY A 62 -5.36 -13.28 11.93
C GLY A 62 -5.11 -12.26 13.05
N MET A 63 -4.92 -12.72 14.29
CA MET A 63 -4.55 -11.84 15.41
C MET A 63 -3.17 -11.21 15.21
N LEU A 64 -2.18 -11.94 14.68
CA LEU A 64 -0.89 -11.33 14.34
C LEU A 64 -1.04 -10.22 13.29
N GLY A 65 -1.89 -10.43 12.28
CA GLY A 65 -2.19 -9.39 11.29
C GLY A 65 -2.88 -8.17 11.90
N HIS A 66 -3.81 -8.40 12.82
CA HIS A 66 -4.48 -7.31 13.56
C HIS A 66 -3.48 -6.51 14.40
N GLU A 67 -2.63 -7.17 15.17
CA GLU A 67 -1.59 -6.54 15.99
C GLU A 67 -0.62 -5.73 15.12
N PHE A 68 -0.24 -6.24 13.96
CA PHE A 68 0.57 -5.49 13.01
C PHE A 68 -0.12 -4.22 12.53
N VAL A 69 -1.38 -4.31 12.11
CA VAL A 69 -2.13 -3.16 11.53
C VAL A 69 -2.36 -2.08 12.59
N VAL A 70 -2.78 -2.47 13.79
CA VAL A 70 -3.11 -1.52 14.88
C VAL A 70 -1.86 -1.01 15.60
N GLY A 71 -0.82 -1.84 15.71
CA GLY A 71 0.43 -1.53 16.41
C GLY A 71 1.52 -1.01 15.47
N GLU A 72 2.36 -1.92 14.99
CA GLU A 72 3.58 -1.58 14.24
C GLU A 72 3.33 -0.91 12.87
N GLY A 73 2.21 -1.25 12.23
CA GLY A 73 1.89 -0.76 10.88
C GLY A 73 1.34 0.66 10.87
N ASP A 74 0.96 1.23 12.03
CA ASP A 74 0.39 2.58 12.14
C ASP A 74 -0.80 2.82 11.19
N MET A 75 -1.59 1.76 10.92
CA MET A 75 -2.69 1.80 9.95
C MET A 75 -4.05 2.05 10.60
N ALA A 76 -4.08 2.25 11.93
CA ALA A 76 -5.30 2.59 12.64
C ALA A 76 -5.80 3.99 12.22
N SER A 77 -7.11 4.17 12.18
CA SER A 77 -7.75 5.44 11.80
C SER A 77 -7.34 6.60 12.71
N GLU A 78 -7.15 6.32 13.98
CA GLU A 78 -6.69 7.28 14.98
C GLU A 78 -5.29 7.78 14.65
N THR A 79 -4.34 6.86 14.41
CA THR A 79 -2.96 7.19 14.04
C THR A 79 -2.91 7.96 12.71
N MET A 80 -3.72 7.57 11.74
CA MET A 80 -3.82 8.30 10.47
C MET A 80 -4.32 9.72 10.71
N GLY A 81 -5.33 9.91 11.55
CA GLY A 81 -5.86 11.23 11.93
C GLY A 81 -4.80 12.11 12.58
N GLU A 82 -4.06 11.59 13.54
CA GLU A 82 -2.97 12.31 14.21
C GLU A 82 -1.88 12.74 13.22
N LYS A 83 -1.41 11.82 12.37
CA LYS A 83 -0.40 12.12 11.33
C LYS A 83 -0.90 13.16 10.32
N PHE A 84 -2.19 13.14 9.98
CA PHE A 84 -2.80 14.13 9.09
C PHE A 84 -2.78 15.53 9.71
N ILE A 85 -3.18 15.65 10.98
CA ILE A 85 -3.17 16.91 11.72
C ILE A 85 -1.75 17.44 11.83
N GLU A 86 -0.79 16.60 12.23
CA GLU A 86 0.63 16.97 12.33
C GLU A 86 1.19 17.44 10.98
N ALA A 87 0.86 16.74 9.89
CA ALA A 87 1.30 17.12 8.55
C ALA A 87 0.72 18.48 8.11
N ILE A 88 -0.57 18.74 8.39
CA ILE A 88 -1.23 20.00 8.08
C ILE A 88 -0.60 21.16 8.88
N ASP A 89 -0.43 20.97 10.19
CA ASP A 89 0.21 21.97 11.07
C ASP A 89 1.66 22.23 10.63
N GLY A 90 2.39 21.17 10.27
CA GLY A 90 3.73 21.28 9.69
C GLY A 90 3.76 22.09 8.39
N CYS A 91 2.78 21.87 7.52
CA CYS A 91 2.64 22.66 6.30
C CYS A 91 2.43 24.15 6.58
N PHE A 92 1.51 24.50 7.46
CA PHE A 92 1.26 25.90 7.83
C PHE A 92 2.47 26.54 8.49
N LYS A 93 3.15 25.83 9.39
CA LYS A 93 4.33 26.34 10.10
C LYS A 93 5.53 26.58 9.17
N ASN A 94 5.70 25.70 8.18
CA ASN A 94 6.87 25.74 7.30
C ASN A 94 6.60 26.37 5.93
N TRP A 95 5.35 26.76 5.67
CA TRP A 95 4.97 27.32 4.39
C TRP A 95 5.73 28.63 4.10
N LYS A 96 6.31 28.70 2.93
CA LYS A 96 6.94 29.89 2.38
C LYS A 96 6.35 30.17 1.01
N PRO A 97 6.00 31.45 0.70
CA PRO A 97 5.51 31.78 -0.63
C PRO A 97 6.57 31.46 -1.67
N ARG A 98 6.16 30.81 -2.75
CA ARG A 98 7.07 30.59 -3.90
C ARG A 98 7.45 31.93 -4.48
N LYS A 99 8.75 32.12 -4.85
CA LYS A 99 9.16 33.23 -5.69
C LYS A 99 8.29 33.26 -6.95
N ARG A 100 7.64 34.39 -7.21
CA ARG A 100 6.97 34.60 -8.49
C ARG A 100 8.05 34.68 -9.57
N PHE A 101 7.78 34.03 -10.70
CA PHE A 101 8.64 34.22 -11.86
C PHE A 101 8.49 35.66 -12.34
N ASP A 102 9.60 36.37 -12.51
CA ASP A 102 9.60 37.65 -13.20
C ASP A 102 9.51 37.39 -14.70
N LEU A 103 8.43 37.86 -15.33
CA LEU A 103 8.32 37.84 -16.78
C LEU A 103 9.30 38.89 -17.33
N TRP A 104 10.35 38.40 -17.97
CA TRP A 104 11.23 39.29 -18.72
C TRP A 104 10.44 39.85 -19.91
N LYS A 105 10.22 41.17 -19.94
CA LYS A 105 9.79 41.84 -21.17
C LYS A 105 11.00 41.91 -22.11
N VAL A 106 10.90 41.20 -23.22
CA VAL A 106 11.84 41.34 -24.36
C VAL A 106 11.51 42.60 -25.11
#